data_5ef61f1d81d6be5bde93313dc68229fb
#
_entry.id   5ef61f1d81d6be5bde93313dc68229fb
#
_cell.length_a   1.000
_cell.length_b   1.000
_cell.length_c   1.000
_cell.angle_alpha   90.00
_cell.angle_beta   90.00
_cell.angle_gamma   90.00
#
_symmetry.space_group_name_H-M   'P 1'
#
loop_
_entity.id
_entity.type
_entity.pdbx_description
1 polymer ?
#
loop_
_entity_poly.entity_id
_entity_poly.type
_entity_poly.pdbx_seq_one_letter_code
_entity_poly.pdbx_strand_id
1 'polypeptide(L)'
;ITVICGKGGEITPDGGSDNEVEVPKGNDQTFRISADNGYRISDVLVDGESVGSVDKYTFKDVDEDHEIEAIFARRAADPSDSGTDRYLNTEDHVQYMTGYPDGTFGPSQNMTRAEAAQMFYALLLDKNVAHTVSFSDVPADAWYAEAVNTLASLGMINGYPDGTFRPDAPITRAEFCVIALAFAYEPEDFDCDFRDVSTRDWFYDYVAQATSYGWISGSDRSFRPNECITRAEVSVIVNNMLGRVADEDYIDRHEDELNTFPDVKPSHWAYYSIMETANSHDFTKRNGNENWR
;
A
#
# COMPACT_ATOMS: atom_id res chain seq x y z
N ILE A 1 -8.34 -34.44 -1.51
CA ILE A 1 -7.70 -33.16 -1.22
C ILE A 1 -8.79 -32.09 -1.15
N THR A 2 -8.86 -31.38 -0.02
CA THR A 2 -9.77 -30.25 0.19
C THR A 2 -9.16 -29.00 -0.40
N VAL A 3 -9.96 -28.19 -1.14
CA VAL A 3 -9.53 -26.96 -1.78
C VAL A 3 -10.22 -25.77 -1.13
N ILE A 4 -9.45 -24.87 -0.52
CA ILE A 4 -9.94 -23.62 0.07
C ILE A 4 -9.45 -22.46 -0.78
N CYS A 5 -10.38 -21.72 -1.39
CA CYS A 5 -10.06 -20.59 -2.24
C CYS A 5 -10.51 -19.29 -1.60
N GLY A 6 -9.56 -18.41 -1.30
CA GLY A 6 -9.83 -17.06 -0.83
C GLY A 6 -10.50 -16.19 -1.90
N LYS A 7 -11.06 -15.04 -1.50
CA LYS A 7 -11.61 -14.06 -2.44
C LYS A 7 -10.49 -13.43 -3.26
N GLY A 8 -10.64 -13.36 -4.58
CA GLY A 8 -9.72 -12.66 -5.48
C GLY A 8 -8.89 -13.57 -6.37
N GLY A 9 -9.33 -14.80 -6.55
CA GLY A 9 -8.72 -15.75 -7.48
C GLY A 9 -9.38 -17.10 -7.47
N GLU A 10 -8.73 -18.09 -8.08
CA GLU A 10 -9.22 -19.47 -8.17
C GLU A 10 -8.08 -20.47 -8.01
N ILE A 11 -8.43 -21.66 -7.50
CA ILE A 11 -7.59 -22.85 -7.51
C ILE A 11 -8.25 -23.89 -8.42
N THR A 12 -7.55 -24.33 -9.44
CA THR A 12 -8.08 -25.27 -10.42
C THR A 12 -7.24 -26.56 -10.41
N PRO A 13 -7.82 -27.72 -10.05
CA PRO A 13 -7.14 -28.99 -10.19
C PRO A 13 -6.98 -29.37 -11.67
N ASP A 14 -5.85 -29.97 -12.03
CA ASP A 14 -5.71 -30.56 -13.37
C ASP A 14 -6.74 -31.71 -13.50
N GLY A 15 -7.75 -31.51 -14.37
CA GLY A 15 -8.78 -32.50 -14.68
C GLY A 15 -10.18 -32.26 -14.08
N GLY A 16 -10.42 -31.13 -13.41
CA GLY A 16 -11.73 -30.83 -12.80
C GLY A 16 -11.87 -29.42 -12.23
N SER A 17 -12.99 -29.13 -11.59
CA SER A 17 -13.29 -27.80 -11.01
C SER A 17 -13.99 -27.91 -9.63
N ASP A 18 -13.72 -28.93 -8.85
CA ASP A 18 -14.43 -29.19 -7.59
C ASP A 18 -13.63 -28.70 -6.39
N ASN A 19 -14.32 -28.28 -5.33
CA ASN A 19 -13.73 -27.87 -4.04
C ASN A 19 -13.19 -29.04 -3.21
N GLU A 20 -13.42 -30.27 -3.67
CA GLU A 20 -12.89 -31.51 -3.11
C GLU A 20 -12.49 -32.42 -4.25
N VAL A 21 -11.23 -32.84 -4.27
CA VAL A 21 -10.66 -33.63 -5.35
C VAL A 21 -10.31 -35.02 -4.83
N GLU A 22 -10.99 -36.04 -5.35
CA GLU A 22 -10.65 -37.43 -5.09
C GLU A 22 -9.44 -37.84 -5.93
N VAL A 23 -8.34 -38.24 -5.26
CA VAL A 23 -7.11 -38.69 -5.90
C VAL A 23 -6.90 -40.17 -5.59
N PRO A 24 -6.79 -41.06 -6.59
CA PRO A 24 -6.43 -42.44 -6.33
C PRO A 24 -5.08 -42.55 -5.62
N LYS A 25 -5.01 -43.37 -4.60
CA LYS A 25 -3.81 -43.55 -3.77
C LYS A 25 -2.57 -43.87 -4.61
N GLY A 26 -1.50 -43.13 -4.36
CA GLY A 26 -0.24 -43.23 -5.09
C GLY A 26 -0.16 -42.38 -6.38
N ASN A 27 -1.20 -41.61 -6.69
CA ASN A 27 -1.15 -40.71 -7.84
C ASN A 27 -0.73 -39.28 -7.43
N ASP A 28 -0.18 -38.57 -8.40
CA ASP A 28 0.12 -37.15 -8.29
C ASP A 28 -1.15 -36.33 -8.60
N GLN A 29 -1.35 -35.20 -7.91
CA GLN A 29 -2.37 -34.22 -8.22
C GLN A 29 -1.77 -32.82 -8.29
N THR A 30 -2.01 -32.14 -9.38
CA THR A 30 -1.56 -30.76 -9.60
C THR A 30 -2.70 -29.78 -9.49
N PHE A 31 -2.44 -28.65 -8.87
CA PHE A 31 -3.33 -27.51 -8.79
C PHE A 31 -2.66 -26.30 -9.46
N ARG A 32 -3.46 -25.53 -10.19
CA ARG A 32 -3.09 -24.21 -10.70
C ARG A 32 -3.79 -23.16 -9.88
N ILE A 33 -3.08 -22.13 -9.49
CA ILE A 33 -3.58 -21.02 -8.71
C ILE A 33 -3.47 -19.77 -9.58
N SER A 34 -4.58 -19.07 -9.78
CA SER A 34 -4.61 -17.83 -10.54
C SER A 34 -5.35 -16.73 -9.79
N ALA A 35 -4.76 -15.55 -9.76
CA ALA A 35 -5.40 -14.37 -9.20
C ALA A 35 -6.32 -13.70 -10.22
N ASP A 36 -7.47 -13.20 -9.76
CA ASP A 36 -8.36 -12.35 -10.55
C ASP A 36 -7.68 -11.02 -10.92
N ASN A 37 -8.26 -10.31 -11.89
CA ASN A 37 -7.79 -8.98 -12.24
C ASN A 37 -7.85 -8.06 -11.01
N GLY A 38 -6.75 -7.36 -10.74
CA GLY A 38 -6.60 -6.52 -9.55
C GLY A 38 -6.22 -7.27 -8.26
N TYR A 39 -5.91 -8.58 -8.35
CA TYR A 39 -5.41 -9.36 -7.22
C TYR A 39 -4.04 -10.00 -7.55
N ARG A 40 -3.35 -10.41 -6.51
CA ARG A 40 -2.15 -11.25 -6.56
C ARG A 40 -2.31 -12.43 -5.63
N ILE A 41 -1.60 -13.51 -5.89
CA ILE A 41 -1.46 -14.60 -4.92
C ILE A 41 -0.59 -14.05 -3.79
N SER A 42 -1.14 -14.00 -2.58
CA SER A 42 -0.40 -13.56 -1.38
C SER A 42 0.37 -14.72 -0.79
N ASP A 43 -0.29 -15.86 -0.63
CA ASP A 43 0.31 -17.08 -0.11
C ASP A 43 -0.48 -18.30 -0.57
N VAL A 44 0.14 -19.46 -0.53
CA VAL A 44 -0.51 -20.77 -0.67
C VAL A 44 -0.12 -21.61 0.54
N LEU A 45 -1.12 -22.12 1.25
CA LEU A 45 -0.92 -23.03 2.37
C LEU A 45 -1.20 -24.46 1.92
N VAL A 46 -0.36 -25.38 2.35
CA VAL A 46 -0.52 -26.82 2.15
C VAL A 46 -0.48 -27.47 3.51
N ASP A 47 -1.57 -28.12 3.88
CA ASP A 47 -1.75 -28.72 5.23
C ASP A 47 -1.50 -27.70 6.37
N GLY A 48 -1.85 -26.42 6.10
CA GLY A 48 -1.69 -25.29 7.02
C GLY A 48 -0.28 -24.67 7.04
N GLU A 49 0.67 -25.17 6.25
CA GLU A 49 2.02 -24.62 6.14
C GLU A 49 2.18 -23.80 4.84
N SER A 50 2.81 -22.61 4.93
CA SER A 50 3.07 -21.76 3.78
C SER A 50 4.08 -22.40 2.82
N VAL A 51 3.73 -22.38 1.52
CA VAL A 51 4.63 -22.73 0.41
C VAL A 51 4.96 -21.53 -0.46
N GLY A 52 4.57 -20.32 0.00
CA GLY A 52 4.77 -19.05 -0.70
C GLY A 52 3.75 -18.77 -1.80
N SER A 53 3.93 -17.67 -2.51
CA SER A 53 3.03 -17.21 -3.59
C SER A 53 3.26 -17.97 -4.90
N VAL A 54 2.95 -19.27 -4.91
CA VAL A 54 3.13 -20.12 -6.09
C VAL A 54 1.87 -20.13 -6.97
N ASP A 55 2.05 -20.17 -8.28
CA ASP A 55 0.97 -20.28 -9.28
C ASP A 55 0.62 -21.74 -9.61
N LYS A 56 1.37 -22.68 -9.03
CA LYS A 56 1.20 -24.10 -9.23
C LYS A 56 1.76 -24.89 -8.05
N TYR A 57 1.00 -25.88 -7.59
CA TYR A 57 1.46 -26.84 -6.59
C TYR A 57 1.11 -28.27 -7.04
N THR A 58 1.98 -29.24 -6.72
CA THR A 58 1.76 -30.64 -7.06
C THR A 58 2.00 -31.52 -5.83
N PHE A 59 0.93 -32.12 -5.33
CA PHE A 59 1.02 -33.22 -4.39
C PHE A 59 1.58 -34.45 -5.10
N LYS A 60 2.55 -35.10 -4.51
CA LYS A 60 3.20 -36.28 -5.04
C LYS A 60 2.80 -37.51 -4.26
N ASP A 61 2.50 -38.62 -4.98
CA ASP A 61 2.25 -39.93 -4.38
C ASP A 61 1.21 -39.86 -3.24
N VAL A 62 0.06 -39.21 -3.52
CA VAL A 62 -0.99 -38.93 -2.52
C VAL A 62 -1.46 -40.24 -1.85
N ASP A 63 -1.28 -40.35 -0.55
CA ASP A 63 -1.67 -41.54 0.20
C ASP A 63 -2.52 -41.26 1.47
N GLU A 64 -2.74 -39.97 1.78
CA GLU A 64 -3.60 -39.46 2.86
C GLU A 64 -4.40 -38.23 2.41
N ASP A 65 -5.25 -37.73 3.31
CA ASP A 65 -6.01 -36.49 3.05
C ASP A 65 -5.12 -35.28 3.20
N HIS A 66 -5.26 -34.32 2.26
CA HIS A 66 -4.54 -33.07 2.23
C HIS A 66 -5.46 -31.87 2.07
N GLU A 67 -4.96 -30.70 2.38
CA GLU A 67 -5.63 -29.44 2.18
C GLU A 67 -4.71 -28.48 1.41
N ILE A 68 -5.28 -27.74 0.45
CA ILE A 68 -4.62 -26.63 -0.21
C ILE A 68 -5.49 -25.37 -0.09
N GLU A 69 -4.93 -24.30 0.45
CA GLU A 69 -5.58 -23.01 0.57
C GLU A 69 -4.79 -21.94 -0.21
N ALA A 70 -5.47 -21.15 -1.03
CA ALA A 70 -4.85 -19.97 -1.64
C ALA A 70 -5.39 -18.69 -1.03
N ILE A 71 -4.48 -17.82 -0.64
CA ILE A 71 -4.76 -16.50 -0.07
C ILE A 71 -4.40 -15.45 -1.14
N PHE A 72 -5.38 -14.60 -1.47
CA PHE A 72 -5.21 -13.52 -2.43
C PHE A 72 -5.24 -12.17 -1.74
N ALA A 73 -4.35 -11.28 -2.16
CA ALA A 73 -4.36 -9.89 -1.76
C ALA A 73 -4.65 -9.01 -2.98
N ARG A 74 -5.22 -7.83 -2.77
CA ARG A 74 -5.33 -6.85 -3.85
C ARG A 74 -3.94 -6.53 -4.37
N ARG A 75 -3.79 -6.51 -5.69
CA ARG A 75 -2.59 -6.01 -6.33
C ARG A 75 -2.50 -4.52 -6.02
N ALA A 76 -1.31 -4.05 -5.64
CA ALA A 76 -1.07 -2.61 -5.68
C ALA A 76 -1.33 -2.16 -7.13
N ALA A 77 -2.08 -1.07 -7.31
CA ALA A 77 -2.33 -0.53 -8.65
C ALA A 77 -0.98 -0.27 -9.32
N ASP A 78 -0.91 -0.53 -10.62
CA ASP A 78 0.26 -0.09 -11.38
C ASP A 78 0.27 1.45 -11.33
N PRO A 79 1.36 2.09 -10.88
CA PRO A 79 1.42 3.56 -10.82
C PRO A 79 1.13 4.24 -12.16
N SER A 80 1.42 3.57 -13.28
CA SER A 80 1.11 4.08 -14.62
C SER A 80 -0.40 4.12 -14.90
N ASP A 81 -1.19 3.21 -14.34
CA ASP A 81 -2.65 3.22 -14.49
C ASP A 81 -3.29 4.45 -13.80
N SER A 82 -2.73 4.86 -12.67
CA SER A 82 -3.15 6.06 -11.95
C SER A 82 -2.47 7.34 -12.43
N GLY A 83 -1.38 7.24 -13.21
CA GLY A 83 -0.55 8.36 -13.64
C GLY A 83 0.34 8.93 -12.54
N THR A 84 0.47 8.24 -11.42
CA THR A 84 1.31 8.64 -10.28
C THR A 84 2.79 8.72 -10.66
N ASP A 85 3.25 7.83 -11.55
CA ASP A 85 4.59 7.76 -12.11
C ASP A 85 5.04 9.02 -12.87
N ARG A 86 4.12 9.90 -13.21
CA ARG A 86 4.42 11.20 -13.86
C ARG A 86 5.01 12.23 -12.91
N TYR A 87 4.70 12.10 -11.64
CA TYR A 87 5.05 13.08 -10.61
C TYR A 87 5.97 12.50 -9.54
N LEU A 88 5.77 11.22 -9.20
CA LEU A 88 6.45 10.55 -8.10
C LEU A 88 7.40 9.46 -8.61
N ASN A 89 8.50 9.29 -7.91
CA ASN A 89 9.46 8.22 -8.15
C ASN A 89 8.87 6.86 -7.75
N THR A 90 8.46 6.09 -8.74
CA THR A 90 7.91 4.75 -8.61
C THR A 90 8.89 3.66 -9.03
N GLU A 91 10.06 4.05 -9.59
CA GLU A 91 11.08 3.15 -10.12
C GLU A 91 12.11 2.76 -9.06
N ASP A 92 12.61 3.76 -8.31
CA ASP A 92 13.60 3.53 -7.28
C ASP A 92 12.92 3.46 -5.91
N HIS A 93 13.16 2.38 -5.17
CA HIS A 93 12.62 2.24 -3.82
C HIS A 93 13.52 2.98 -2.81
N VAL A 94 13.52 4.30 -2.90
CA VAL A 94 14.15 5.15 -1.90
C VAL A 94 13.24 5.33 -0.70
N GLN A 95 13.84 5.37 0.49
CA GLN A 95 13.17 5.72 1.73
C GLN A 95 12.48 7.07 1.62
N TYR A 96 11.20 7.16 2.02
CA TYR A 96 10.43 8.41 1.97
C TYR A 96 9.80 8.82 3.30
N MET A 97 9.82 7.95 4.30
CA MET A 97 9.51 8.30 5.69
C MET A 97 10.66 7.86 6.60
N THR A 98 10.94 8.68 7.61
CA THR A 98 11.95 8.42 8.64
C THR A 98 11.31 8.31 10.01
N GLY A 99 12.03 7.72 10.97
CA GLY A 99 11.68 7.80 12.38
C GLY A 99 11.91 9.20 12.96
N TYR A 100 11.43 9.39 14.17
CA TYR A 100 11.65 10.59 14.96
C TYR A 100 13.07 10.59 15.57
N PRO A 101 13.57 11.77 16.05
CA PRO A 101 14.90 11.87 16.66
C PRO A 101 15.11 10.99 17.90
N ASP A 102 14.05 10.54 18.54
CA ASP A 102 14.09 9.59 19.67
C ASP A 102 14.24 8.12 19.24
N GLY A 103 14.33 7.87 17.94
CA GLY A 103 14.47 6.55 17.34
C GLY A 103 13.15 5.79 17.14
N THR A 104 12.00 6.38 17.48
CA THR A 104 10.68 5.76 17.23
C THR A 104 10.16 6.09 15.84
N PHE A 105 9.27 5.24 15.28
CA PHE A 105 8.52 5.56 14.07
C PHE A 105 7.22 6.30 14.34
N GLY A 106 6.60 6.04 15.48
CA GLY A 106 5.29 6.59 15.85
C GLY A 106 4.14 6.04 15.00
N PRO A 107 3.95 4.72 14.85
CA PRO A 107 2.97 4.16 13.92
C PRO A 107 1.54 4.62 14.18
N SER A 108 1.18 4.86 15.44
CA SER A 108 -0.14 5.36 15.85
C SER A 108 -0.21 6.89 15.94
N GLN A 109 0.86 7.61 15.67
CA GLN A 109 0.85 9.07 15.66
C GLN A 109 0.12 9.59 14.43
N ASN A 110 -0.66 10.66 14.61
CA ASN A 110 -1.33 11.32 13.51
C ASN A 110 -0.32 12.05 12.62
N MET A 111 -0.46 11.89 11.31
CA MET A 111 0.32 12.64 10.32
C MET A 111 -0.06 14.12 10.36
N THR A 112 0.93 14.99 10.42
CA THR A 112 0.72 16.43 10.26
C THR A 112 0.76 16.86 8.79
N ARG A 113 0.23 18.04 8.50
CA ARG A 113 0.26 18.61 7.15
C ARG A 113 1.68 18.84 6.63
N ALA A 114 2.60 19.25 7.52
CA ALA A 114 4.00 19.42 7.18
C ALA A 114 4.70 18.08 6.88
N GLU A 115 4.43 17.06 7.68
CA GLU A 115 4.98 15.72 7.44
C GLU A 115 4.48 15.10 6.14
N ALA A 116 3.19 15.26 5.81
CA ALA A 116 2.64 14.82 4.54
C ALA A 116 3.27 15.56 3.35
N ALA A 117 3.45 16.88 3.45
CA ALA A 117 4.13 17.65 2.42
C ALA A 117 5.59 17.19 2.23
N GLN A 118 6.34 17.00 3.31
CA GLN A 118 7.72 16.54 3.26
C GLN A 118 7.85 15.14 2.64
N MET A 119 6.94 14.25 2.97
CA MET A 119 6.89 12.89 2.44
C MET A 119 6.66 12.90 0.91
N PHE A 120 5.65 13.61 0.41
CA PHE A 120 5.40 13.70 -1.03
C PHE A 120 6.52 14.44 -1.76
N TYR A 121 7.08 15.50 -1.16
CA TYR A 121 8.24 16.18 -1.71
C TYR A 121 9.45 15.24 -1.85
N ALA A 122 9.69 14.35 -0.87
CA ALA A 122 10.77 13.36 -0.96
C ALA A 122 10.63 12.47 -2.20
N LEU A 123 9.40 12.14 -2.56
CA LEU A 123 9.05 11.28 -3.69
C LEU A 123 8.99 12.01 -5.05
N LEU A 124 8.97 13.35 -5.11
CA LEU A 124 8.88 14.08 -6.36
C LEU A 124 10.05 13.76 -7.30
N LEU A 125 9.72 13.52 -8.58
CA LEU A 125 10.68 13.36 -9.67
C LEU A 125 11.42 14.67 -9.98
N ASP A 126 10.66 15.78 -10.07
CA ASP A 126 11.22 17.12 -10.31
C ASP A 126 10.97 18.02 -9.09
N LYS A 127 12.04 18.42 -8.44
CA LYS A 127 12.05 19.32 -7.28
C LYS A 127 12.48 20.74 -7.67
N ASN A 128 12.87 20.98 -8.93
CA ASN A 128 13.31 22.28 -9.41
C ASN A 128 12.12 23.14 -9.84
N VAL A 129 11.32 23.55 -8.87
CA VAL A 129 10.09 24.33 -9.09
C VAL A 129 10.26 25.74 -8.55
N ALA A 130 9.91 26.74 -9.37
CA ALA A 130 9.87 28.12 -8.91
C ALA A 130 8.73 28.32 -7.90
N HIS A 131 9.05 28.80 -6.71
CA HIS A 131 8.03 29.06 -5.70
C HIS A 131 7.20 30.29 -6.07
N THR A 132 5.92 30.08 -6.33
CA THR A 132 4.92 31.10 -6.63
C THR A 132 3.92 31.30 -5.48
N VAL A 133 3.93 30.38 -4.51
CA VAL A 133 3.05 30.38 -3.33
C VAL A 133 3.90 30.34 -2.07
N SER A 134 3.49 31.12 -1.07
CA SER A 134 4.05 31.08 0.29
C SER A 134 2.96 31.31 1.32
N PHE A 135 3.18 30.89 2.55
CA PHE A 135 2.22 30.97 3.65
C PHE A 135 2.80 31.77 4.81
N SER A 136 1.96 32.52 5.52
CA SER A 136 2.39 33.40 6.59
C SER A 136 2.94 32.66 7.83
N ASP A 137 2.56 31.40 7.99
CA ASP A 137 2.97 30.52 9.07
C ASP A 137 3.99 29.44 8.67
N VAL A 138 4.64 29.61 7.49
CA VAL A 138 5.71 28.77 7.00
C VAL A 138 7.00 29.60 6.94
N PRO A 139 7.81 29.64 8.04
CA PRO A 139 9.10 30.33 8.03
C PRO A 139 10.03 29.70 7.01
N ALA A 140 10.83 30.54 6.33
CA ALA A 140 11.73 30.07 5.27
C ALA A 140 12.82 29.08 5.73
N ASP A 141 13.14 29.09 7.02
CA ASP A 141 14.09 28.18 7.68
C ASP A 141 13.44 26.95 8.31
N ALA A 142 12.13 26.79 8.21
CA ALA A 142 11.44 25.59 8.68
C ALA A 142 11.84 24.37 7.82
N TRP A 143 12.01 23.20 8.45
CA TRP A 143 12.43 21.97 7.78
C TRP A 143 11.46 21.52 6.67
N TYR A 144 10.22 21.95 6.71
CA TYR A 144 9.15 21.66 5.74
C TYR A 144 8.94 22.78 4.72
N ALA A 145 9.63 23.92 4.84
CA ALA A 145 9.30 25.11 4.02
C ALA A 145 9.47 24.85 2.53
N GLU A 146 10.56 24.21 2.14
CA GLU A 146 10.82 23.84 0.73
C GLU A 146 9.72 22.93 0.19
N ALA A 147 9.37 21.89 0.93
CA ALA A 147 8.34 20.92 0.54
C ALA A 147 6.97 21.58 0.38
N VAL A 148 6.56 22.39 1.36
CA VAL A 148 5.26 23.07 1.34
C VAL A 148 5.18 24.05 0.17
N ASN A 149 6.20 24.90 -0.02
CA ASN A 149 6.19 25.92 -1.07
C ASN A 149 6.26 25.28 -2.47
N THR A 150 7.04 24.20 -2.64
CA THR A 150 7.12 23.45 -3.91
C THR A 150 5.77 22.83 -4.25
N LEU A 151 5.19 22.03 -3.36
CA LEU A 151 3.93 21.35 -3.62
C LEU A 151 2.76 22.31 -3.79
N ALA A 152 2.75 23.43 -3.05
CA ALA A 152 1.73 24.47 -3.22
C ALA A 152 1.88 25.21 -4.56
N SER A 153 3.13 25.44 -5.01
CA SER A 153 3.39 26.06 -6.31
C SER A 153 3.05 25.16 -7.50
N LEU A 154 3.10 23.84 -7.29
CA LEU A 154 2.60 22.83 -8.24
C LEU A 154 1.07 22.66 -8.19
N GLY A 155 0.38 23.26 -7.21
CA GLY A 155 -1.06 23.09 -7.02
C GLY A 155 -1.47 21.77 -6.38
N MET A 156 -0.50 20.99 -5.85
CA MET A 156 -0.75 19.67 -5.24
C MET A 156 -1.32 19.78 -3.83
N ILE A 157 -0.99 20.85 -3.11
CA ILE A 157 -1.55 21.15 -1.79
C ILE A 157 -2.02 22.61 -1.74
N ASN A 158 -2.98 22.86 -0.85
CA ASN A 158 -3.52 24.19 -0.66
C ASN A 158 -3.43 24.64 0.81
N GLY A 159 -3.28 25.94 1.02
CA GLY A 159 -3.46 26.56 2.33
C GLY A 159 -4.93 26.94 2.59
N TYR A 160 -5.12 27.66 3.68
CA TYR A 160 -6.42 28.16 4.10
C TYR A 160 -6.68 29.57 3.55
N PRO A 161 -7.95 30.00 3.48
CA PRO A 161 -8.31 31.35 2.98
C PRO A 161 -7.70 32.51 3.77
N ASP A 162 -7.24 32.26 4.99
CA ASP A 162 -6.56 33.23 5.86
C ASP A 162 -5.06 33.40 5.51
N GLY A 163 -4.55 32.70 4.50
CA GLY A 163 -3.16 32.75 4.08
C GLY A 163 -2.21 31.89 4.91
N THR A 164 -2.75 30.98 5.73
CA THR A 164 -1.97 30.02 6.52
C THR A 164 -1.93 28.63 5.86
N PHE A 165 -0.90 27.83 6.19
CA PHE A 165 -0.81 26.42 5.83
C PHE A 165 -1.18 25.50 6.97
N ARG A 166 -0.95 25.92 8.20
CA ARG A 166 -1.12 25.18 9.45
C ARG A 166 -0.28 23.89 9.48
N PRO A 167 1.05 24.01 9.44
CA PRO A 167 1.96 22.88 9.28
C PRO A 167 1.81 21.77 10.33
N ASP A 168 1.57 22.15 11.59
CA ASP A 168 1.45 21.22 12.72
C ASP A 168 0.03 20.63 12.90
N ALA A 169 -0.93 21.06 12.09
CA ALA A 169 -2.28 20.51 12.17
C ALA A 169 -2.29 19.05 11.67
N PRO A 170 -2.90 18.11 12.40
CA PRO A 170 -3.12 16.77 11.90
C PRO A 170 -4.07 16.81 10.72
N ILE A 171 -3.89 15.89 9.75
CA ILE A 171 -4.77 15.73 8.59
C ILE A 171 -5.73 14.56 8.80
N THR A 172 -6.95 14.73 8.29
CA THR A 172 -7.92 13.64 8.29
C THR A 172 -7.65 12.66 7.15
N ARG A 173 -8.21 11.46 7.24
CA ARG A 173 -8.11 10.44 6.21
C ARG A 173 -8.67 10.91 4.86
N ALA A 174 -9.77 11.66 4.88
CA ALA A 174 -10.34 12.26 3.68
C ALA A 174 -9.43 13.34 3.08
N GLU A 175 -8.88 14.24 3.89
CA GLU A 175 -7.93 15.26 3.43
C GLU A 175 -6.65 14.64 2.84
N PHE A 176 -6.18 13.51 3.40
CA PHE A 176 -5.04 12.79 2.85
C PHE A 176 -5.34 12.23 1.45
N CYS A 177 -6.55 11.69 1.20
CA CYS A 177 -6.96 11.25 -0.13
C CYS A 177 -6.93 12.39 -1.15
N VAL A 178 -7.34 13.59 -0.76
CA VAL A 178 -7.27 14.78 -1.66
C VAL A 178 -5.83 15.08 -2.05
N ILE A 179 -4.90 15.05 -1.09
CA ILE A 179 -3.47 15.28 -1.38
C ILE A 179 -2.92 14.17 -2.27
N ALA A 180 -3.20 12.91 -1.96
CA ALA A 180 -2.72 11.76 -2.74
C ALA A 180 -3.21 11.81 -4.20
N LEU A 181 -4.48 12.15 -4.42
CA LEU A 181 -5.06 12.22 -5.76
C LEU A 181 -4.60 13.42 -6.58
N ALA A 182 -3.98 14.44 -5.98
CA ALA A 182 -3.32 15.50 -6.74
C ALA A 182 -2.19 14.97 -7.64
N PHE A 183 -1.69 13.77 -7.40
CA PHE A 183 -0.65 13.10 -8.19
C PHE A 183 -1.20 12.05 -9.17
N ALA A 184 -2.52 12.00 -9.39
CA ALA A 184 -3.14 10.97 -10.22
C ALA A 184 -3.98 11.57 -11.36
N TYR A 185 -4.33 10.70 -12.32
CA TYR A 185 -5.41 11.01 -13.27
C TYR A 185 -6.77 10.87 -12.59
N GLU A 186 -7.79 11.51 -13.13
CA GLU A 186 -9.17 11.18 -12.81
C GLU A 186 -9.51 9.81 -13.44
N PRO A 187 -9.98 8.81 -12.66
CA PRO A 187 -10.43 7.55 -13.22
C PRO A 187 -11.73 7.73 -14.00
N GLU A 188 -11.95 6.89 -15.01
CA GLU A 188 -13.19 6.92 -15.80
C GLU A 188 -14.39 6.40 -15.02
N ASP A 189 -14.17 5.38 -14.19
CA ASP A 189 -15.18 4.75 -13.33
C ASP A 189 -14.65 4.62 -11.90
N PHE A 190 -15.43 5.04 -10.93
CA PHE A 190 -15.09 4.87 -9.53
C PHE A 190 -16.30 4.43 -8.68
N ASP A 191 -16.02 3.57 -7.72
CA ASP A 191 -17.00 3.01 -6.80
C ASP A 191 -16.53 3.17 -5.36
N CYS A 192 -17.48 3.35 -4.46
CA CYS A 192 -17.24 3.53 -3.05
C CYS A 192 -18.29 2.77 -2.22
N ASP A 193 -17.85 1.65 -1.67
CA ASP A 193 -18.70 0.74 -0.88
C ASP A 193 -18.66 1.00 0.63
N PHE A 194 -18.04 2.09 1.08
CA PHE A 194 -17.95 2.42 2.50
C PHE A 194 -19.28 2.91 3.04
N ARG A 195 -19.68 2.40 4.23
CA ARG A 195 -20.95 2.74 4.86
C ARG A 195 -21.03 4.16 5.40
N ASP A 196 -19.86 4.74 5.68
CA ASP A 196 -19.65 6.05 6.28
C ASP A 196 -19.17 7.10 5.27
N VAL A 197 -19.33 6.81 3.96
CA VAL A 197 -19.03 7.71 2.86
C VAL A 197 -20.26 7.82 1.97
N SER A 198 -20.81 9.01 1.86
CA SER A 198 -22.03 9.31 1.09
C SER A 198 -21.70 10.15 -0.14
N THR A 199 -22.44 9.96 -1.23
CA THR A 199 -22.36 10.78 -2.44
C THR A 199 -22.60 12.29 -2.21
N ARG A 200 -23.02 12.69 -1.00
CA ARG A 200 -23.20 14.09 -0.61
C ARG A 200 -22.00 14.66 0.12
N ASP A 201 -21.04 13.83 0.51
CA ASP A 201 -19.85 14.26 1.22
C ASP A 201 -18.88 14.91 0.23
N TRP A 202 -18.24 16.00 0.65
CA TRP A 202 -17.31 16.76 -0.19
C TRP A 202 -16.10 15.93 -0.62
N PHE A 203 -15.80 14.87 0.13
CA PHE A 203 -14.66 13.96 -0.11
C PHE A 203 -15.05 12.69 -0.88
N TYR A 204 -16.33 12.51 -1.25
CA TYR A 204 -16.83 11.27 -1.87
C TYR A 204 -16.00 10.87 -3.09
N ASP A 205 -15.87 11.77 -4.05
CA ASP A 205 -15.17 11.49 -5.30
C ASP A 205 -13.70 11.10 -5.05
N TYR A 206 -13.04 11.78 -4.13
CA TYR A 206 -11.65 11.47 -3.77
C TYR A 206 -11.49 10.10 -3.11
N VAL A 207 -12.37 9.74 -2.19
CA VAL A 207 -12.34 8.43 -1.54
C VAL A 207 -12.68 7.32 -2.53
N ALA A 208 -13.68 7.53 -3.39
CA ALA A 208 -14.08 6.59 -4.43
C ALA A 208 -12.93 6.35 -5.43
N GLN A 209 -12.27 7.42 -5.90
CA GLN A 209 -11.12 7.33 -6.80
C GLN A 209 -9.94 6.58 -6.17
N ALA A 210 -9.57 6.93 -4.93
CA ALA A 210 -8.50 6.23 -4.21
C ALA A 210 -8.82 4.73 -3.98
N THR A 211 -10.12 4.41 -3.81
CA THR A 211 -10.59 3.02 -3.70
C THR A 211 -10.47 2.29 -5.04
N SER A 212 -10.86 2.93 -6.14
CA SER A 212 -10.78 2.36 -7.50
C SER A 212 -9.34 2.05 -7.89
N TYR A 213 -8.40 2.91 -7.52
CA TYR A 213 -6.97 2.64 -7.70
C TYR A 213 -6.41 1.56 -6.74
N GLY A 214 -7.19 1.08 -5.77
CA GLY A 214 -6.73 0.11 -4.79
C GLY A 214 -5.78 0.69 -3.73
N TRP A 215 -5.65 2.03 -3.64
CA TRP A 215 -4.77 2.68 -2.67
C TRP A 215 -5.28 2.54 -1.24
N ILE A 216 -6.61 2.55 -1.08
CA ILE A 216 -7.28 2.40 0.20
C ILE A 216 -8.17 1.18 0.24
N SER A 217 -8.20 0.56 1.40
CA SER A 217 -9.16 -0.48 1.76
C SER A 217 -9.79 -0.13 3.11
N GLY A 218 -11.03 -0.54 3.34
CA GLY A 218 -11.69 -0.34 4.63
C GLY A 218 -11.76 -1.63 5.42
N SER A 219 -11.63 -1.53 6.73
CA SER A 219 -12.05 -2.60 7.62
C SER A 219 -13.55 -2.48 7.88
N ASP A 220 -14.27 -3.59 7.88
CA ASP A 220 -15.71 -3.64 8.15
C ASP A 220 -16.56 -2.69 7.26
N ARG A 221 -16.09 -2.39 6.04
CA ARG A 221 -16.70 -1.43 5.12
C ARG A 221 -16.84 -0.01 5.71
N SER A 222 -15.87 0.41 6.54
CA SER A 222 -15.79 1.75 7.10
C SER A 222 -14.47 2.40 6.72
N PHE A 223 -14.52 3.63 6.19
CA PHE A 223 -13.35 4.42 5.80
C PHE A 223 -12.87 5.35 6.92
N ARG A 224 -13.77 5.83 7.77
CA ARG A 224 -13.50 6.77 8.87
C ARG A 224 -12.96 8.12 8.36
N PRO A 225 -13.66 8.83 7.45
CA PRO A 225 -13.13 9.97 6.69
C PRO A 225 -12.66 11.15 7.57
N ASN A 226 -13.32 11.36 8.71
CA ASN A 226 -13.07 12.48 9.62
C ASN A 226 -12.07 12.16 10.75
N GLU A 227 -11.61 10.92 10.86
CA GLU A 227 -10.52 10.59 11.79
C GLU A 227 -9.18 11.05 11.22
N CYS A 228 -8.28 11.49 12.10
CA CYS A 228 -6.91 11.81 11.70
C CYS A 228 -6.20 10.55 11.21
N ILE A 229 -5.48 10.66 10.09
CA ILE A 229 -4.73 9.53 9.54
C ILE A 229 -3.44 9.32 10.33
N THR A 230 -3.13 8.06 10.63
CA THR A 230 -1.90 7.68 11.32
C THR A 230 -0.74 7.46 10.35
N ARG A 231 0.48 7.56 10.84
CA ARG A 231 1.69 7.30 10.06
C ARG A 231 1.73 5.87 9.49
N ALA A 232 1.24 4.89 10.24
CA ALA A 232 1.10 3.51 9.76
C ALA A 232 0.12 3.39 8.59
N GLU A 233 -1.04 4.04 8.68
CA GLU A 233 -2.03 4.05 7.59
C GLU A 233 -1.48 4.75 6.33
N VAL A 234 -0.73 5.83 6.50
CA VAL A 234 -0.05 6.52 5.40
C VAL A 234 0.97 5.62 4.71
N SER A 235 1.78 4.86 5.47
CA SER A 235 2.74 3.90 4.90
C SER A 235 2.06 2.91 3.96
N VAL A 236 0.91 2.36 4.36
CA VAL A 236 0.15 1.41 3.53
C VAL A 236 -0.41 2.07 2.27
N ILE A 237 -1.05 3.24 2.43
CA ILE A 237 -1.68 3.94 1.29
C ILE A 237 -0.64 4.36 0.26
N VAL A 238 0.49 4.91 0.71
CA VAL A 238 1.53 5.40 -0.21
C VAL A 238 2.28 4.26 -0.87
N ASN A 239 2.55 3.15 -0.19
CA ASN A 239 3.11 1.97 -0.83
C ASN A 239 2.16 1.44 -1.93
N ASN A 240 0.85 1.35 -1.66
CA ASN A 240 -0.12 0.97 -2.68
C ASN A 240 -0.13 1.97 -3.86
N MET A 241 -0.05 3.26 -3.58
CA MET A 241 0.00 4.33 -4.58
C MET A 241 1.26 4.24 -5.47
N LEU A 242 2.39 3.85 -4.89
CA LEU A 242 3.67 3.67 -5.59
C LEU A 242 3.83 2.27 -6.20
N GLY A 243 2.85 1.36 -6.01
CA GLY A 243 2.93 -0.02 -6.47
C GLY A 243 4.02 -0.84 -5.78
N ARG A 244 4.43 -0.45 -4.57
CA ARG A 244 5.46 -1.12 -3.78
C ARG A 244 4.88 -2.25 -2.95
N VAL A 245 5.59 -3.36 -2.91
CA VAL A 245 5.21 -4.57 -2.16
C VAL A 245 6.42 -5.05 -1.37
N ALA A 246 6.33 -4.98 -0.05
CA ALA A 246 7.40 -5.42 0.83
C ALA A 246 7.75 -6.90 0.60
N ASP A 247 9.04 -7.22 0.55
CA ASP A 247 9.54 -8.58 0.59
C ASP A 247 9.63 -9.03 2.06
N GLU A 248 8.56 -9.65 2.54
CA GLU A 248 8.44 -10.08 3.94
C GLU A 248 9.55 -11.07 4.31
N ASP A 249 9.85 -12.02 3.42
CA ASP A 249 10.92 -13.00 3.61
C ASP A 249 12.31 -12.37 3.71
N TYR A 250 12.57 -11.33 2.93
CA TYR A 250 13.84 -10.60 3.01
C TYR A 250 13.93 -9.81 4.30
N ILE A 251 12.88 -9.08 4.64
CA ILE A 251 12.80 -8.27 5.86
C ILE A 251 13.03 -9.13 7.11
N ASP A 252 12.37 -10.28 7.21
CA ASP A 252 12.50 -11.18 8.35
C ASP A 252 13.90 -11.77 8.50
N ARG A 253 14.60 -11.98 7.39
CA ARG A 253 15.96 -12.54 7.39
C ARG A 253 17.07 -11.52 7.59
N HIS A 254 16.80 -10.24 7.33
CA HIS A 254 17.82 -9.17 7.34
C HIS A 254 17.44 -8.03 8.30
N GLU A 255 16.62 -8.29 9.32
CA GLU A 255 16.17 -7.28 10.28
C GLU A 255 17.35 -6.49 10.89
N ASP A 256 18.47 -7.14 11.14
CA ASP A 256 19.68 -6.54 11.73
C ASP A 256 20.38 -5.52 10.78
N GLU A 257 20.11 -5.59 9.48
CA GLU A 257 20.70 -4.73 8.44
C GLU A 257 19.80 -3.56 8.06
N LEU A 258 18.53 -3.61 8.47
CA LEU A 258 17.50 -2.64 8.10
C LEU A 258 17.29 -1.59 9.20
N ASN A 259 16.75 -0.44 8.81
CA ASN A 259 16.25 0.55 9.76
C ASN A 259 15.02 -0.03 10.46
N THR A 260 15.14 -0.36 11.72
CA THR A 260 14.08 -0.87 12.57
C THR A 260 13.72 0.14 13.64
N PHE A 261 12.53 0.01 14.23
CA PHE A 261 12.02 0.95 15.22
C PHE A 261 11.52 0.20 16.47
N PRO A 262 11.88 0.63 17.68
CA PRO A 262 11.54 -0.08 18.92
C PRO A 262 10.02 -0.16 19.19
N ASP A 263 9.26 0.76 18.60
CA ASP A 263 7.81 0.86 18.72
C ASP A 263 7.03 0.18 17.55
N VAL A 264 7.74 -0.44 16.59
CA VAL A 264 7.14 -1.20 15.49
C VAL A 264 7.58 -2.65 15.60
N LYS A 265 6.67 -3.49 16.13
CA LYS A 265 6.94 -4.92 16.30
C LYS A 265 6.58 -5.71 15.03
N PRO A 266 7.20 -6.86 14.74
CA PRO A 266 6.79 -7.73 13.63
C PRO A 266 5.31 -8.14 13.66
N SER A 267 4.68 -8.17 14.84
CA SER A 267 3.25 -8.41 14.99
C SER A 267 2.36 -7.20 14.71
N HIS A 268 2.93 -6.03 14.42
CA HIS A 268 2.15 -4.84 14.06
C HIS A 268 1.57 -4.99 12.65
N TRP A 269 0.29 -4.74 12.48
CA TRP A 269 -0.44 -4.94 11.22
C TRP A 269 0.18 -4.23 9.99
N ALA A 270 0.92 -3.14 10.19
CA ALA A 270 1.60 -2.38 9.13
C ALA A 270 3.13 -2.58 9.17
N TYR A 271 3.65 -3.61 9.85
CA TYR A 271 5.09 -3.82 10.03
C TYR A 271 5.83 -3.79 8.69
N TYR A 272 5.48 -4.65 7.77
CA TYR A 272 6.14 -4.74 6.46
C TYR A 272 5.97 -3.48 5.61
N SER A 273 4.79 -2.83 5.68
CA SER A 273 4.60 -1.55 4.98
C SER A 273 5.48 -0.44 5.55
N ILE A 274 5.73 -0.41 6.84
CA ILE A 274 6.64 0.55 7.49
C ILE A 274 8.08 0.23 7.10
N MET A 275 8.46 -1.04 7.06
CA MET A 275 9.81 -1.44 6.65
C MET A 275 10.09 -1.06 5.19
N GLU A 276 9.12 -1.25 4.28
CA GLU A 276 9.19 -0.78 2.89
C GLU A 276 9.37 0.74 2.80
N THR A 277 8.63 1.49 3.62
CA THR A 277 8.64 2.95 3.64
C THR A 277 9.98 3.54 4.13
N ALA A 278 10.62 2.85 5.08
CA ALA A 278 11.75 3.35 5.86
C ALA A 278 13.10 2.82 5.41
N ASN A 279 13.14 1.93 4.42
CA ASN A 279 14.37 1.33 3.93
C ASN A 279 14.49 1.49 2.42
N SER A 280 15.64 2.05 1.98
CA SER A 280 15.97 2.08 0.55
C SER A 280 16.55 0.72 0.14
N HIS A 281 16.11 0.19 -0.99
CA HIS A 281 16.57 -1.10 -1.49
C HIS A 281 16.44 -1.20 -3.01
N ASP A 282 17.25 -2.07 -3.60
CA ASP A 282 17.07 -2.55 -4.96
C ASP A 282 16.12 -3.75 -4.96
N PHE A 283 15.38 -3.96 -6.03
CA PHE A 283 14.43 -5.06 -6.12
C PHE A 283 14.29 -5.61 -7.55
N THR A 284 13.61 -6.75 -7.66
CA THR A 284 13.11 -7.28 -8.93
C THR A 284 11.66 -7.70 -8.74
N LYS A 285 10.80 -7.44 -9.74
CA LYS A 285 9.39 -7.87 -9.72
C LYS A 285 9.22 -9.21 -10.44
N ARG A 286 8.49 -10.13 -9.78
CA ARG A 286 8.04 -11.38 -10.38
C ARG A 286 6.62 -11.71 -9.93
N ASN A 287 5.70 -11.90 -10.87
CA ASN A 287 4.29 -12.21 -10.60
C ASN A 287 3.59 -11.19 -9.67
N GLY A 288 4.02 -9.92 -9.70
CA GLY A 288 3.47 -8.87 -8.86
C GLY A 288 4.07 -8.77 -7.46
N ASN A 289 4.97 -9.68 -7.07
CA ASN A 289 5.76 -9.62 -5.86
C ASN A 289 7.13 -9.00 -6.13
N GLU A 290 7.70 -8.37 -5.13
CA GLU A 290 9.06 -7.86 -5.15
C GLU A 290 10.01 -8.83 -4.45
N ASN A 291 11.24 -8.86 -4.94
CA ASN A 291 12.33 -9.57 -4.30
C ASN A 291 13.45 -8.55 -4.09
N TRP A 292 13.69 -8.19 -2.84
CA TRP A 292 14.71 -7.21 -2.43
C TRP A 292 16.13 -7.77 -2.58
N ARG A 293 17.07 -6.82 -2.71
CA ARG A 293 18.50 -7.15 -2.86
C ARG A 293 19.37 -6.18 -2.02
#